data_a2f9e90f1312605c10fdda350817071a
#
_entry.id   a2f9e90f1312605c10fdda350817071a
#
_cell.length_a   1.000
_cell.length_b   1.000
_cell.length_c   1.000
_cell.angle_alpha   90.00
_cell.angle_beta   90.00
_cell.angle_gamma   90.00
#
_symmetry.space_group_name_H-M   'P 1'
#
loop_
_entity.id
_entity.type
_entity.pdbx_description
1 polymer ?
#
loop_
_entity_poly.entity_id
_entity_poly.type
_entity_poly.pdbx_seq_one_letter_code
_entity_poly.pdbx_strand_id
1 'polypeptide(L)'
;GDYANAWLFGDINTGEIMRFELGLEYYSVNRTRDGAFIGCNTVEDPRIRNLECDPHTYFDDTRHSRGARKVRLTELMETHRGKIDTVVAAKIIADHYDTYLKKTVMSDRGICKHSETDDASITPDPRARPFDLRGAFDGAVTDSKNARNMSMFLRFGSSCGTPFKAAEFCKQHAQW
;
A
#
# COMPACT_ATOMS: atom_id res chain seq x y z
N GLY A 1 8.14 12.04 -14.96
CA GLY A 1 7.87 11.30 -13.73
C GLY A 1 6.56 11.77 -13.11
N ASP A 2 5.87 10.89 -12.41
CA ASP A 2 4.63 11.24 -11.73
C ASP A 2 4.94 12.12 -10.53
N TYR A 3 4.53 13.36 -10.57
CA TYR A 3 4.76 14.34 -9.50
C TYR A 3 3.63 14.38 -8.48
N ALA A 4 2.55 13.63 -8.70
CA ALA A 4 1.41 13.60 -7.81
C ALA A 4 1.49 12.45 -6.81
N ASN A 5 1.23 12.75 -5.55
CA ASN A 5 1.23 11.78 -4.46
C ASN A 5 -0.07 11.86 -3.65
N ALA A 6 -0.45 10.72 -3.09
CA ALA A 6 -1.55 10.62 -2.14
C ALA A 6 -1.03 10.11 -0.79
N TRP A 7 -1.44 10.79 0.28
CA TRP A 7 -1.15 10.40 1.66
C TRP A 7 -2.45 10.08 2.38
N LEU A 8 -2.42 9.06 3.22
CA LEU A 8 -3.53 8.65 4.05
C LEU A 8 -3.19 8.93 5.51
N PHE A 9 -4.13 9.54 6.20
CA PHE A 9 -4.00 9.88 7.61
C PHE A 9 -5.20 9.36 8.39
N GLY A 10 -4.99 9.04 9.64
CA GLY A 10 -6.06 8.71 10.58
C GLY A 10 -5.84 9.45 11.90
N ASP A 11 -6.89 10.08 12.40
CA ASP A 11 -6.91 10.70 13.72
C ASP A 11 -7.65 9.80 14.70
N ILE A 12 -6.93 9.22 15.64
CA ILE A 12 -7.48 8.31 16.65
C ILE A 12 -8.37 9.00 17.67
N ASN A 13 -8.29 10.33 17.81
CA ASN A 13 -9.10 11.07 18.77
C ASN A 13 -10.49 11.38 18.20
N THR A 14 -10.55 11.72 16.92
CA THR A 14 -11.81 12.06 16.24
C THR A 14 -12.42 10.90 15.50
N GLY A 15 -11.63 9.84 15.22
CA GLY A 15 -12.02 8.73 14.35
C GLY A 15 -12.12 9.14 12.88
N GLU A 16 -11.56 10.29 12.52
CA GLU A 16 -11.57 10.79 11.15
C GLU A 16 -10.39 10.20 10.38
N ILE A 17 -10.64 9.81 9.14
CA ILE A 17 -9.61 9.46 8.17
C ILE A 17 -9.59 10.50 7.05
N MET A 18 -8.40 10.72 6.51
CA MET A 18 -8.18 11.73 5.48
C MET A 18 -7.31 11.15 4.37
N ARG A 19 -7.68 11.48 3.13
CA ARG A 19 -6.84 11.36 1.95
C ARG A 19 -6.43 12.75 1.52
N PHE A 20 -5.16 13.01 1.48
CA PHE A 20 -4.55 14.22 0.98
C PHE A 20 -3.82 13.91 -0.32
N GLU A 21 -4.14 14.62 -1.38
CA GLU A 21 -3.49 14.51 -2.67
C GLU A 21 -2.81 15.82 -3.01
N LEU A 22 -1.58 15.73 -3.46
CA LEU A 22 -0.76 16.88 -3.81
C LEU A 22 -0.16 16.68 -5.19
N GLY A 23 -0.43 17.63 -6.08
CA GLY A 23 0.24 17.83 -7.35
C GLY A 23 1.20 19.02 -7.28
N LEU A 24 1.56 19.57 -8.42
CA LEU A 24 2.42 20.75 -8.52
C LEU A 24 1.65 22.04 -8.23
N GLU A 25 0.44 22.15 -8.77
CA GLU A 25 -0.42 23.35 -8.66
C GLU A 25 -1.69 23.08 -7.86
N TYR A 26 -2.19 21.84 -7.88
CA TYR A 26 -3.43 21.47 -7.24
C TYR A 26 -3.21 20.54 -6.04
N TYR A 27 -4.09 20.68 -5.07
CA TYR A 27 -4.21 19.71 -3.98
C TYR A 27 -5.68 19.40 -3.71
N SER A 28 -5.93 18.25 -3.08
CA SER A 28 -7.26 17.90 -2.61
C SER A 28 -7.20 17.27 -1.21
N VAL A 29 -8.25 17.49 -0.44
CA VAL A 29 -8.41 16.95 0.91
C VAL A 29 -9.78 16.32 1.00
N ASN A 30 -9.83 15.00 1.13
CA ASN A 30 -11.05 14.24 1.35
C ASN A 30 -11.03 13.67 2.77
N ARG A 31 -12.12 13.83 3.50
CA ARG A 31 -12.26 13.39 4.89
C ARG A 31 -13.53 12.61 5.10
N THR A 32 -13.50 11.61 5.96
CA THR A 32 -14.69 10.88 6.39
C THR A 32 -14.47 10.25 7.77
N ARG A 33 -15.56 9.96 8.47
CA ARG A 33 -15.57 9.14 9.69
C ARG A 33 -16.15 7.76 9.43
N ASP A 34 -16.67 7.53 8.25
CA ASP A 34 -17.21 6.25 7.81
C ASP A 34 -16.74 5.97 6.39
N GLY A 35 -16.20 4.79 6.17
CA GLY A 35 -15.65 4.37 4.89
C GLY A 35 -14.17 4.05 4.91
N ALA A 36 -13.55 4.12 3.73
CA ALA A 36 -12.14 3.81 3.54
C ALA A 36 -11.51 4.67 2.45
N PHE A 37 -10.24 4.97 2.59
CA PHE A 37 -9.41 5.52 1.52
C PHE A 37 -8.35 4.51 1.10
N ILE A 38 -8.13 4.42 -0.19
CA ILE A 38 -7.15 3.53 -0.81
C ILE A 38 -6.04 4.36 -1.44
N GLY A 39 -4.80 3.98 -1.18
CA GLY A 39 -3.62 4.56 -1.81
C GLY A 39 -2.82 3.48 -2.55
N CYS A 40 -2.81 3.52 -3.88
CA CYS A 40 -2.06 2.61 -4.74
C CYS A 40 -1.15 3.38 -5.70
N ASN A 41 -0.51 4.45 -5.24
CA ASN A 41 0.21 5.40 -6.10
C ASN A 41 -0.71 5.97 -7.18
N THR A 42 -1.96 6.26 -6.81
CA THR A 42 -2.98 6.82 -7.69
C THR A 42 -3.53 8.09 -7.08
N VAL A 43 -3.97 9.01 -7.91
CA VAL A 43 -4.72 10.21 -7.52
C VAL A 43 -6.14 10.12 -8.06
N GLU A 44 -7.08 10.64 -7.28
CA GLU A 44 -8.51 10.61 -7.62
C GLU A 44 -9.04 12.00 -7.98
N ASP A 45 -8.41 13.08 -7.47
CA ASP A 45 -8.81 14.45 -7.84
C ASP A 45 -8.65 14.67 -9.35
N PRO A 46 -9.75 15.02 -10.06
CA PRO A 46 -9.72 15.14 -11.52
C PRO A 46 -8.74 16.21 -12.04
N ARG A 47 -8.49 17.27 -11.28
CA ARG A 47 -7.56 18.33 -11.68
C ARG A 47 -6.13 17.80 -11.66
N ILE A 48 -5.73 17.18 -10.56
CA ILE A 48 -4.39 16.57 -10.43
C ILE A 48 -4.23 15.47 -11.48
N ARG A 49 -5.23 14.58 -11.57
CA ARG A 49 -5.19 13.42 -12.48
C ARG A 49 -5.07 13.82 -13.94
N ASN A 50 -5.86 14.82 -14.39
CA ASN A 50 -5.98 15.14 -15.80
C ASN A 50 -5.03 16.26 -16.25
N LEU A 51 -4.58 17.10 -15.34
CA LEU A 51 -3.77 18.27 -15.67
C LEU A 51 -2.30 18.11 -15.28
N GLU A 52 -1.99 17.28 -14.27
CA GLU A 52 -0.64 17.17 -13.73
C GLU A 52 -0.02 15.78 -13.84
N CYS A 53 -0.82 14.74 -14.07
CA CYS A 53 -0.30 13.39 -14.26
C CYS A 53 -0.04 13.10 -15.74
N ASP A 54 0.96 12.28 -15.99
CA ASP A 54 1.20 11.76 -17.33
C ASP A 54 -0.04 10.98 -17.81
N PRO A 55 -0.57 11.27 -19.02
CA PRO A 55 -1.70 10.54 -19.59
C PRO A 55 -1.48 9.02 -19.68
N HIS A 56 -0.23 8.57 -19.70
CA HIS A 56 0.14 7.15 -19.71
C HIS A 56 0.25 6.51 -18.33
N THR A 57 -0.21 7.18 -17.26
CA THR A 57 -0.12 6.64 -15.89
C THR A 57 -1.06 5.44 -15.65
N TYR A 58 -2.10 5.27 -16.46
CA TYR A 58 -3.00 4.10 -16.48
C TYR A 58 -3.59 3.73 -15.10
N PHE A 59 -4.13 4.71 -14.40
CA PHE A 59 -4.64 4.54 -13.01
C PHE A 59 -5.69 3.45 -12.82
N ASP A 60 -6.47 3.13 -13.85
CA ASP A 60 -7.56 2.16 -13.77
C ASP A 60 -7.36 0.96 -14.73
N ASP A 61 -6.24 0.89 -15.43
CA ASP A 61 -5.95 -0.19 -16.37
C ASP A 61 -5.27 -1.36 -15.65
N THR A 62 -5.97 -2.48 -15.54
CA THR A 62 -5.48 -3.68 -14.83
C THR A 62 -4.29 -4.38 -15.50
N ARG A 63 -3.97 -4.02 -16.75
CA ARG A 63 -2.73 -4.48 -17.41
C ARG A 63 -1.48 -3.91 -16.75
N HIS A 64 -1.64 -2.78 -16.04
CA HIS A 64 -0.57 -2.06 -15.35
C HIS A 64 -0.66 -2.24 -13.83
N SER A 65 0.50 -2.30 -13.18
CA SER A 65 0.64 -2.54 -11.75
C SER A 65 -0.26 -1.65 -10.87
N ARG A 66 -0.35 -0.36 -11.16
CA ARG A 66 -1.16 0.58 -10.35
C ARG A 66 -2.64 0.28 -10.43
N GLY A 67 -3.16 0.13 -11.65
CA GLY A 67 -4.57 -0.15 -11.89
C GLY A 67 -4.99 -1.51 -11.34
N ALA A 68 -4.20 -2.55 -11.57
CA ALA A 68 -4.47 -3.90 -11.06
C ALA A 68 -4.57 -3.90 -9.52
N ARG A 69 -3.59 -3.30 -8.84
CA ARG A 69 -3.58 -3.20 -7.36
C ARG A 69 -4.74 -2.37 -6.82
N LYS A 70 -5.06 -1.26 -7.49
CA LYS A 70 -6.20 -0.42 -7.10
C LYS A 70 -7.51 -1.20 -7.16
N VAL A 71 -7.78 -1.85 -8.31
CA VAL A 71 -9.00 -2.66 -8.49
C VAL A 71 -9.09 -3.76 -7.43
N ARG A 72 -7.98 -4.51 -7.24
CA ARG A 72 -7.95 -5.60 -6.26
C ARG A 72 -8.13 -5.11 -4.82
N LEU A 73 -7.48 -4.04 -4.44
CA LEU A 73 -7.61 -3.48 -3.10
C LEU A 73 -9.03 -2.97 -2.84
N THR A 74 -9.66 -2.32 -3.82
CA THR A 74 -11.07 -1.91 -3.74
C THR A 74 -11.99 -3.11 -3.50
N GLU A 75 -11.82 -4.18 -4.27
CA GLU A 75 -12.59 -5.42 -4.13
C GLU A 75 -12.44 -6.02 -2.72
N LEU A 76 -11.22 -6.12 -2.21
CA LEU A 76 -10.96 -6.68 -0.89
C LEU A 76 -11.51 -5.80 0.24
N MET A 77 -11.39 -4.48 0.13
CA MET A 77 -11.94 -3.54 1.10
C MET A 77 -13.48 -3.63 1.16
N GLU A 78 -14.14 -3.76 0.01
CA GLU A 78 -15.60 -3.95 -0.04
C GLU A 78 -16.01 -5.33 0.51
N THR A 79 -15.31 -6.39 0.12
CA THR A 79 -15.59 -7.76 0.58
C THR A 79 -15.47 -7.89 2.10
N HIS A 80 -14.54 -7.18 2.69
CA HIS A 80 -14.27 -7.22 4.13
C HIS A 80 -14.82 -6.01 4.90
N ARG A 81 -15.68 -5.20 4.29
CA ARG A 81 -16.27 -4.00 4.93
C ARG A 81 -16.84 -4.34 6.31
N GLY A 82 -16.48 -3.56 7.32
CA GLY A 82 -16.90 -3.75 8.72
C GLY A 82 -16.30 -4.96 9.45
N LYS A 83 -15.37 -5.69 8.80
CA LYS A 83 -14.70 -6.88 9.37
C LYS A 83 -13.18 -6.80 9.32
N ILE A 84 -12.64 -5.63 8.97
CA ILE A 84 -11.20 -5.45 8.83
C ILE A 84 -10.60 -5.20 10.21
N ASP A 85 -9.95 -6.22 10.74
CA ASP A 85 -9.05 -6.16 11.87
C ASP A 85 -7.59 -6.22 11.39
N THR A 86 -6.64 -6.24 12.32
CA THR A 86 -5.20 -6.30 11.98
C THR A 86 -4.82 -7.58 11.24
N VAL A 87 -5.52 -8.70 11.48
CA VAL A 87 -5.26 -9.97 10.81
C VAL A 87 -5.77 -9.93 9.37
N VAL A 88 -6.98 -9.41 9.16
CA VAL A 88 -7.54 -9.25 7.82
C VAL A 88 -6.73 -8.23 7.03
N ALA A 89 -6.36 -7.10 7.63
CA ALA A 89 -5.52 -6.10 6.99
C ALA A 89 -4.17 -6.67 6.55
N ALA A 90 -3.51 -7.48 7.41
CA ALA A 90 -2.27 -8.15 7.07
C ALA A 90 -2.42 -9.13 5.89
N LYS A 91 -3.57 -9.82 5.79
CA LYS A 91 -3.87 -10.68 4.63
C LYS A 91 -4.10 -9.87 3.36
N ILE A 92 -4.78 -8.74 3.46
CA ILE A 92 -5.03 -7.84 2.32
C ILE A 92 -3.70 -7.33 1.74
N ILE A 93 -2.80 -6.83 2.58
CA ILE A 93 -1.49 -6.34 2.09
C ILE A 93 -0.57 -7.46 1.58
N ALA A 94 -0.84 -8.71 1.93
CA ALA A 94 -0.11 -9.89 1.47
C ALA A 94 -0.75 -10.58 0.26
N ASP A 95 -1.79 -10.00 -0.34
CA ASP A 95 -2.53 -10.60 -1.46
C ASP A 95 -1.71 -10.59 -2.75
N HIS A 96 -1.66 -11.75 -3.43
CA HIS A 96 -0.93 -11.96 -4.69
C HIS A 96 -1.85 -12.16 -5.89
N TYR A 97 -3.16 -11.91 -5.74
CA TYR A 97 -4.07 -12.09 -6.86
C TYR A 97 -3.83 -11.03 -7.94
N ASP A 98 -3.51 -11.50 -9.13
CA ASP A 98 -3.35 -10.66 -10.32
C ASP A 98 -4.72 -10.49 -11.00
N THR A 99 -5.28 -9.29 -10.91
CA THR A 99 -6.61 -8.98 -11.44
C THR A 99 -6.69 -9.10 -12.97
N TYR A 100 -5.60 -8.83 -13.68
CA TYR A 100 -5.53 -8.98 -15.13
C TYR A 100 -5.46 -10.45 -15.55
N LEU A 101 -4.56 -11.21 -14.94
CA LEU A 101 -4.39 -12.64 -15.23
C LEU A 101 -5.46 -13.51 -14.58
N LYS A 102 -6.27 -12.97 -13.66
CA LYS A 102 -7.31 -13.67 -12.88
C LYS A 102 -6.80 -14.92 -12.16
N LYS A 103 -5.61 -14.82 -11.60
CA LYS A 103 -4.97 -15.92 -10.84
C LYS A 103 -4.05 -15.38 -9.75
N THR A 104 -3.80 -16.21 -8.74
CA THR A 104 -2.78 -15.93 -7.72
C THR A 104 -1.41 -16.27 -8.28
N VAL A 105 -0.53 -15.27 -8.33
CA VAL A 105 0.83 -15.39 -8.89
C VAL A 105 1.72 -14.29 -8.33
N MET A 106 2.99 -14.58 -8.15
CA MET A 106 3.99 -13.55 -7.84
C MET A 106 4.18 -12.65 -9.06
N SER A 107 3.64 -11.44 -8.98
CA SER A 107 3.72 -10.45 -10.07
C SER A 107 3.84 -9.04 -9.52
N ASP A 108 4.12 -8.09 -10.38
CA ASP A 108 4.13 -6.68 -10.03
C ASP A 108 2.71 -6.08 -9.92
N ARG A 109 1.67 -6.85 -10.28
CA ARG A 109 0.26 -6.46 -10.26
C ARG A 109 -0.49 -6.95 -9.00
N GLY A 110 0.11 -7.79 -8.16
CA GLY A 110 -0.42 -8.11 -6.83
C GLY A 110 -0.31 -6.94 -5.85
N ILE A 111 -1.14 -6.88 -4.81
CA ILE A 111 -1.01 -5.89 -3.72
C ILE A 111 0.35 -6.08 -3.04
N CYS A 112 0.69 -7.32 -2.66
CA CYS A 112 2.06 -7.68 -2.33
C CYS A 112 2.84 -7.83 -3.63
N LYS A 113 3.41 -6.72 -4.08
CA LYS A 113 4.12 -6.65 -5.34
C LYS A 113 5.41 -7.47 -5.30
N HIS A 114 5.60 -8.30 -6.32
CA HIS A 114 6.85 -8.96 -6.64
C HIS A 114 7.29 -8.56 -8.04
N SER A 115 8.58 -8.37 -8.24
CA SER A 115 9.12 -8.06 -9.57
C SER A 115 9.12 -9.33 -10.44
N GLU A 116 8.80 -9.18 -11.72
CA GLU A 116 8.97 -10.28 -12.70
C GLU A 116 10.44 -10.73 -12.83
N THR A 117 11.36 -9.93 -12.30
CA THR A 117 12.80 -10.23 -12.26
C THR A 117 13.25 -10.91 -10.97
N ASP A 118 12.35 -11.41 -10.13
CA ASP A 118 12.68 -12.33 -9.03
C ASP A 118 13.10 -13.72 -9.56
N ASP A 119 13.22 -13.84 -10.88
CA ASP A 119 13.91 -14.95 -11.52
C ASP A 119 15.39 -14.94 -11.10
N ALA A 120 15.77 -15.99 -10.38
CA ALA A 120 17.13 -16.20 -9.87
C ALA A 120 18.21 -16.24 -10.98
N SER A 121 17.82 -16.20 -12.27
CA SER A 121 18.72 -16.14 -13.41
C SER A 121 19.27 -14.75 -13.72
N ILE A 122 18.66 -13.68 -13.12
CA ILE A 122 19.18 -12.33 -13.31
C ILE A 122 20.22 -12.08 -12.25
N THR A 123 21.46 -11.91 -12.67
CA THR A 123 22.59 -11.54 -11.81
C THR A 123 22.17 -10.38 -10.89
N PRO A 124 22.22 -10.56 -9.56
CA PRO A 124 21.90 -9.48 -8.63
C PRO A 124 22.82 -8.29 -8.95
N ASP A 125 22.25 -7.09 -9.07
CA ASP A 125 23.07 -5.88 -9.10
C ASP A 125 23.95 -5.91 -7.84
N PRO A 126 25.30 -5.95 -7.96
CA PRO A 126 26.19 -6.00 -6.80
C PRO A 126 26.05 -4.79 -5.87
N ARG A 127 25.32 -3.76 -6.31
CA ARG A 127 24.93 -2.59 -5.50
C ARG A 127 23.58 -2.80 -4.81
N ALA A 128 22.83 -3.86 -5.19
CA ALA A 128 21.58 -4.18 -4.53
C ALA A 128 21.86 -4.53 -3.08
N ARG A 129 21.14 -3.88 -2.18
CA ARG A 129 21.22 -4.23 -0.76
C ARG A 129 20.68 -5.65 -0.58
N PRO A 130 21.14 -6.41 0.43
CA PRO A 130 20.66 -7.78 0.68
C PRO A 130 19.12 -7.90 0.82
N PHE A 131 18.45 -6.76 0.97
CA PHE A 131 16.99 -6.64 1.10
C PHE A 131 16.35 -5.95 -0.10
N ASP A 132 17.07 -5.76 -1.18
CA ASP A 132 16.52 -5.15 -2.41
C ASP A 132 15.71 -6.21 -3.17
N LEU A 133 14.64 -6.61 -2.52
CA LEU A 133 13.57 -7.36 -3.15
C LEU A 133 12.80 -6.36 -3.99
N ARG A 134 12.97 -6.41 -5.28
CA ARG A 134 12.26 -5.57 -6.24
C ARG A 134 10.75 -5.81 -6.11
N GLY A 135 10.08 -5.06 -5.25
CA GLY A 135 8.68 -5.28 -4.97
C GLY A 135 8.16 -4.41 -3.83
N ALA A 136 7.21 -4.92 -3.06
CA ALA A 136 6.78 -4.30 -1.81
C ALA A 136 7.79 -4.63 -0.72
N PHE A 137 8.42 -3.59 -0.16
CA PHE A 137 9.51 -3.75 0.81
C PHE A 137 9.04 -3.91 2.23
N ASP A 138 7.91 -3.28 2.57
CA ASP A 138 7.45 -3.20 3.93
C ASP A 138 5.93 -3.39 4.01
N GLY A 139 5.49 -4.00 5.08
CA GLY A 139 4.10 -4.05 5.47
C GLY A 139 3.92 -3.48 6.87
N ALA A 140 3.03 -2.53 7.03
CA ALA A 140 2.67 -1.99 8.32
C ALA A 140 1.15 -2.03 8.50
N VAL A 141 0.72 -2.51 9.67
CA VAL A 141 -0.70 -2.57 10.05
C VAL A 141 -0.84 -2.02 11.45
N THR A 142 -1.74 -1.08 11.64
CA THR A 142 -2.16 -0.60 12.95
C THR A 142 -3.68 -0.44 12.98
N ASP A 143 -4.24 -0.45 14.17
CA ASP A 143 -5.62 -0.09 14.46
C ASP A 143 -5.67 1.04 15.51
N SER A 144 -6.85 1.54 15.83
CA SER A 144 -7.01 2.62 16.80
C SER A 144 -6.50 2.26 18.19
N LYS A 145 -6.57 1.00 18.61
CA LYS A 145 -6.06 0.52 19.89
C LYS A 145 -4.53 0.49 19.90
N ASN A 146 -3.93 -0.09 18.85
CA ASN A 146 -2.49 -0.12 18.73
C ASN A 146 -1.89 1.28 18.56
N ALA A 147 -2.53 2.14 17.75
CA ALA A 147 -2.09 3.52 17.56
C ALA A 147 -2.13 4.33 18.87
N ARG A 148 -3.18 4.14 19.73
CA ARG A 148 -3.21 4.77 21.08
C ARG A 148 -2.07 4.30 21.97
N ASN A 149 -1.60 3.08 21.78
CA ASN A 149 -0.47 2.50 22.50
C ASN A 149 0.88 2.75 21.79
N MET A 150 0.89 3.61 20.77
CA MET A 150 2.07 3.90 19.94
C MET A 150 2.73 2.61 19.41
N SER A 151 1.92 1.67 18.94
CA SER A 151 2.37 0.37 18.43
C SER A 151 1.74 0.05 17.08
N MET A 152 2.42 -0.77 16.31
CA MET A 152 1.95 -1.29 15.03
C MET A 152 2.56 -2.65 14.77
N PHE A 153 1.97 -3.42 13.87
CA PHE A 153 2.60 -4.62 13.33
C PHE A 153 3.42 -4.20 12.11
N LEU A 154 4.67 -4.60 12.10
CA LEU A 154 5.58 -4.32 11.00
C LEU A 154 6.09 -5.61 10.39
N ARG A 155 6.42 -5.53 9.12
CA ARG A 155 7.11 -6.57 8.39
C ARG A 155 8.19 -5.92 7.53
N PHE A 156 9.41 -6.39 7.65
CA PHE A 156 10.49 -6.05 6.74
C PHE A 156 10.54 -7.04 5.58
N GLY A 157 10.79 -6.53 4.39
CA GLY A 157 10.70 -7.29 3.15
C GLY A 157 9.26 -7.42 2.66
N SER A 158 8.98 -8.42 1.83
CA SER A 158 7.66 -8.57 1.22
C SER A 158 6.55 -8.74 2.26
N SER A 159 5.41 -8.11 2.01
CA SER A 159 4.24 -8.14 2.91
C SER A 159 3.69 -9.56 3.17
N CYS A 160 4.04 -10.54 2.36
CA CYS A 160 3.72 -11.96 2.55
C CYS A 160 4.70 -12.73 3.44
N GLY A 161 5.83 -12.14 3.84
CA GLY A 161 6.80 -12.77 4.75
C GLY A 161 6.26 -13.00 6.15
N THR A 162 7.08 -13.44 7.10
CA THR A 162 6.67 -13.63 8.50
C THR A 162 6.52 -12.31 9.24
N PRO A 163 5.37 -12.00 9.84
CA PRO A 163 5.21 -10.77 10.60
C PRO A 163 6.03 -10.84 11.90
N PHE A 164 6.59 -9.72 12.32
CA PHE A 164 7.10 -9.58 13.67
C PHE A 164 6.34 -8.47 14.41
N LYS A 165 6.32 -8.55 15.74
CA LYS A 165 5.57 -7.60 16.56
C LYS A 165 6.40 -6.34 16.79
N ALA A 166 5.91 -5.20 16.32
CA ALA A 166 6.58 -3.92 16.51
C ALA A 166 6.80 -3.56 17.98
N ALA A 167 5.90 -4.00 18.87
CA ALA A 167 6.05 -3.77 20.30
C ALA A 167 7.36 -4.37 20.89
N GLU A 168 7.84 -5.47 20.33
CA GLU A 168 9.12 -6.07 20.73
C GLU A 168 10.30 -5.28 20.17
N PHE A 169 10.19 -4.82 18.91
CA PHE A 169 11.20 -3.98 18.28
C PHE A 169 11.34 -2.63 19.03
N CYS A 170 10.24 -1.96 19.33
CA CYS A 170 10.25 -0.69 20.06
C CYS A 170 10.80 -0.83 21.48
N LYS A 171 10.57 -1.98 22.15
CA LYS A 171 11.18 -2.25 23.48
C LYS A 171 12.69 -2.44 23.39
N GLN A 172 13.19 -3.09 22.33
CA GLN A 172 14.62 -3.28 22.10
C GLN A 172 15.34 -2.00 21.68
N HIS A 173 14.58 -1.04 21.13
CA HIS A 173 15.09 0.22 20.59
C HIS A 173 14.43 1.43 21.25
N ALA A 174 14.19 1.36 22.57
CA ALA A 174 13.51 2.41 23.35
C ALA A 174 14.24 3.77 23.37
N GLN A 175 15.47 3.82 22.87
CA GLN A 175 16.27 5.05 22.74
C GLN A 175 15.95 5.84 21.46
N TRP A 176 15.05 5.37 20.63
CA TRP A 176 14.60 6.04 19.40
C TRP A 176 13.26 6.70 19.72
#